data_a9b85feba0e2e35a1c29fec889f8be43
#
_entry.id   a9b85feba0e2e35a1c29fec889f8be43
#
_cell.length_a   1.000
_cell.length_b   1.000
_cell.length_c   1.000
_cell.angle_alpha   90.00
_cell.angle_beta   90.00
_cell.angle_gamma   90.00
#
_symmetry.space_group_name_H-M   'P 1'
#
loop_
_entity.id
_entity.type
_entity.pdbx_description
1 polymer ?
#
loop_
_entity_poly.entity_id
_entity_poly.type
_entity_poly.pdbx_seq_one_letter_code
_entity_poly.pdbx_strand_id
1 'polypeptide(L)'
;MYNLYMKKSFNRLWFIPIFIVLSIGVYYLPPVHSRLAWRIELVRTQIKYWLNPPDEAVFQPSGQTSPLTVETAVATTRAEFLLTLTPTSTPTPELVATIEPTITSTPLPTTVMLDGVKYEHQHGRTNYCGPANFSMALTYWGWDGNRDVIGKVVMPVNEKDKNVMPYELQDFITNNVPGMTSIIRNGGDFETLKRLISAGYPVITEKGIYETDLNGKFSWMGHYAFVTGYDDANQVIIYQDSYQPDPETNPGPNRRMGYEAFVEGWRAFNYVFVVVFPVEKQEDVLALLGPLADETQANRRALEIAKAESQTLYGIDQYFAWFNIGTSHVDLLEYADAASAYDYAFSLYADLNVDDTARPYRMMWYQTGPYKAYFYSNRFTDVINLADTTLNDTIAEPVLEESLYWRGRAYVMSGDTNRAVKDFMAALKVHPKWEPAVQALQDLGLQP
;
A
#
# COMPACT_ATOMS: atom_id res chain seq x y z
N MET A 1 76.37 0.28 -37.26
CA MET A 1 75.03 0.95 -37.17
C MET A 1 74.00 -0.11 -36.86
N TYR A 2 73.61 -0.28 -35.58
CA TYR A 2 72.54 -1.17 -35.16
C TYR A 2 71.27 -0.32 -34.89
N ASN A 3 70.28 -0.49 -35.73
CA ASN A 3 68.96 0.12 -35.54
C ASN A 3 68.14 -0.71 -34.55
N LEU A 4 67.98 -0.24 -33.31
CA LEU A 4 67.07 -0.79 -32.32
C LEU A 4 65.64 -0.28 -32.59
N TYR A 5 64.82 -1.06 -33.24
CA TYR A 5 63.35 -0.86 -33.28
C TYR A 5 62.78 -1.25 -31.92
N MET A 6 62.51 -0.27 -31.05
CA MET A 6 61.67 -0.48 -29.86
C MET A 6 60.21 -0.64 -30.32
N LYS A 7 59.72 -1.89 -30.36
CA LYS A 7 58.28 -2.19 -30.42
C LYS A 7 57.62 -1.67 -29.14
N LYS A 8 56.96 -0.52 -29.17
CA LYS A 8 56.03 -0.10 -28.11
C LYS A 8 54.89 -1.17 -28.01
N SER A 9 54.94 -2.05 -27.03
CA SER A 9 53.81 -2.91 -26.65
C SER A 9 52.73 -2.01 -26.10
N PHE A 10 51.73 -1.77 -26.92
CA PHE A 10 50.53 -1.05 -26.48
C PHE A 10 49.85 -1.92 -25.40
N ASN A 11 49.86 -1.45 -24.16
CA ASN A 11 49.32 -2.20 -23.02
C ASN A 11 47.80 -2.29 -23.21
N ARG A 12 47.31 -3.49 -23.56
CA ARG A 12 45.88 -3.79 -23.82
C ARG A 12 44.98 -3.46 -22.61
N LEU A 13 45.56 -3.32 -21.43
CA LEU A 13 44.87 -2.93 -20.18
C LEU A 13 44.25 -1.53 -20.23
N TRP A 14 44.72 -0.62 -21.11
CA TRP A 14 44.11 0.73 -21.24
C TRP A 14 42.77 0.73 -21.97
N PHE A 15 42.44 -0.32 -22.70
CA PHE A 15 41.13 -0.42 -23.36
C PHE A 15 39.98 -0.70 -22.39
N ILE A 16 40.25 -1.33 -21.23
CA ILE A 16 39.22 -1.66 -20.24
C ILE A 16 38.54 -0.41 -19.67
N PRO A 17 39.24 0.59 -19.11
CA PRO A 17 38.62 1.79 -18.60
C PRO A 17 37.92 2.62 -19.69
N ILE A 18 38.48 2.67 -20.91
CA ILE A 18 37.83 3.36 -22.03
C ILE A 18 36.52 2.66 -22.41
N PHE A 19 36.51 1.34 -22.48
CA PHE A 19 35.32 0.56 -22.76
C PHE A 19 34.24 0.74 -21.69
N ILE A 20 34.63 0.76 -20.39
CA ILE A 20 33.71 1.01 -19.27
C ILE A 20 33.08 2.39 -19.42
N VAL A 21 33.85 3.46 -19.66
CA VAL A 21 33.34 4.81 -19.82
C VAL A 21 32.39 4.93 -21.01
N LEU A 22 32.74 4.31 -22.15
CA LEU A 22 31.86 4.26 -23.33
C LEU A 22 30.57 3.50 -23.06
N SER A 23 30.64 2.36 -22.35
CA SER A 23 29.46 1.58 -22.00
C SER A 23 28.53 2.33 -21.07
N ILE A 24 29.07 3.07 -20.09
CA ILE A 24 28.31 3.98 -19.23
C ILE A 24 27.65 5.08 -20.07
N GLY A 25 28.40 5.70 -20.97
CA GLY A 25 27.84 6.74 -21.87
C GLY A 25 26.71 6.21 -22.76
N VAL A 26 26.85 5.02 -23.33
CA VAL A 26 25.81 4.35 -24.12
C VAL A 26 24.58 4.01 -23.28
N TYR A 27 24.80 3.57 -22.03
CA TYR A 27 23.71 3.25 -21.11
C TYR A 27 22.78 4.45 -20.84
N TYR A 28 23.33 5.68 -20.74
CA TYR A 28 22.51 6.88 -20.50
C TYR A 28 21.81 7.43 -21.75
N LEU A 29 22.00 6.85 -22.94
CA LEU A 29 21.20 7.20 -24.11
C LEU A 29 19.73 6.78 -23.87
N PRO A 30 18.73 7.68 -24.05
CA PRO A 30 17.34 7.40 -23.71
C PRO A 30 16.78 6.07 -24.24
N PRO A 31 16.99 5.69 -25.52
CA PRO A 31 16.46 4.42 -26.04
C PRO A 31 17.17 3.18 -25.48
N VAL A 32 18.39 3.32 -24.98
CA VAL A 32 19.14 2.22 -24.34
C VAL A 32 18.76 2.12 -22.88
N HIS A 33 18.71 3.26 -22.20
CA HIS A 33 18.33 3.34 -20.79
C HIS A 33 16.93 2.75 -20.55
N SER A 34 15.94 3.15 -21.35
CA SER A 34 14.57 2.63 -21.19
C SER A 34 14.45 1.11 -21.34
N ARG A 35 15.34 0.48 -22.12
CA ARG A 35 15.35 -0.98 -22.35
C ARG A 35 16.21 -1.78 -21.37
N LEU A 36 17.21 -1.17 -20.77
CA LEU A 36 18.20 -1.87 -19.93
C LEU A 36 18.07 -1.55 -18.44
N ALA A 37 17.50 -0.40 -18.07
CA ALA A 37 17.46 0.04 -16.68
C ALA A 37 16.81 -1.01 -15.76
N TRP A 38 15.66 -1.56 -16.15
CA TRP A 38 14.97 -2.58 -15.36
C TRP A 38 15.75 -3.90 -15.25
N ARG A 39 16.49 -4.29 -16.29
CA ARG A 39 17.33 -5.52 -16.24
C ARG A 39 18.53 -5.35 -15.31
N ILE A 40 19.13 -4.16 -15.32
CA ILE A 40 20.24 -3.83 -14.40
C ILE A 40 19.72 -3.78 -12.96
N GLU A 41 18.54 -3.16 -12.75
CA GLU A 41 17.90 -3.11 -11.44
C GLU A 41 17.55 -4.51 -10.94
N LEU A 42 17.01 -5.37 -11.79
CA LEU A 42 16.75 -6.78 -11.49
C LEU A 42 18.03 -7.48 -10.99
N VAL A 43 19.12 -7.40 -11.75
CA VAL A 43 20.40 -8.05 -11.37
C VAL A 43 20.96 -7.46 -10.06
N ARG A 44 20.90 -6.13 -9.91
CA ARG A 44 21.35 -5.46 -8.68
C ARG A 44 20.56 -5.94 -7.46
N THR A 45 19.24 -6.00 -7.60
CA THR A 45 18.34 -6.43 -6.54
C THR A 45 18.57 -7.92 -6.21
N GLN A 46 18.73 -8.78 -7.20
CA GLN A 46 19.06 -10.20 -6.99
C GLN A 46 20.37 -10.38 -6.23
N ILE A 47 21.43 -9.62 -6.57
CA ILE A 47 22.71 -9.67 -5.86
C ILE A 47 22.53 -9.20 -4.41
N LYS A 48 21.79 -8.10 -4.18
CA LYS A 48 21.55 -7.56 -2.85
C LYS A 48 20.84 -8.57 -1.95
N TYR A 49 19.76 -9.20 -2.43
CA TYR A 49 19.01 -10.19 -1.64
C TYR A 49 19.72 -11.54 -1.52
N TRP A 50 20.60 -11.89 -2.48
CA TRP A 50 21.46 -13.05 -2.31
C TRP A 50 22.49 -12.82 -1.18
N LEU A 51 22.99 -11.59 -1.03
CA LEU A 51 23.93 -11.24 0.04
C LEU A 51 23.23 -11.07 1.40
N ASN A 52 21.99 -10.58 1.40
CA ASN A 52 21.21 -10.24 2.59
C ASN A 52 19.73 -10.59 2.35
N PRO A 53 19.36 -11.88 2.40
CA PRO A 53 17.97 -12.28 2.21
C PRO A 53 17.12 -11.74 3.37
N PRO A 54 15.93 -11.16 3.08
CA PRO A 54 14.98 -10.82 4.14
C PRO A 54 14.51 -12.09 4.84
N ASP A 55 14.41 -12.03 6.16
CA ASP A 55 13.86 -13.10 6.96
C ASP A 55 12.34 -12.89 7.16
N GLU A 56 11.60 -13.95 7.30
CA GLU A 56 10.15 -13.95 7.53
C GLU A 56 9.83 -13.94 9.03
N ALA A 57 10.55 -13.09 9.77
CA ALA A 57 10.41 -13.01 11.22
C ALA A 57 8.98 -12.65 11.64
N VAL A 58 8.52 -13.31 12.68
CA VAL A 58 7.19 -13.13 13.24
C VAL A 58 7.27 -12.29 14.51
N PHE A 59 6.68 -11.09 14.47
CA PHE A 59 6.51 -10.27 15.66
C PHE A 59 5.46 -10.90 16.60
N GLN A 60 5.79 -10.95 17.89
CA GLN A 60 4.85 -11.32 18.95
C GLN A 60 4.75 -10.15 19.93
N PRO A 61 3.53 -9.60 20.15
CA PRO A 61 3.33 -8.55 21.14
C PRO A 61 3.73 -8.99 22.54
N SER A 62 4.39 -8.10 23.28
CA SER A 62 4.76 -8.37 24.69
C SER A 62 3.62 -8.14 25.67
N GLY A 63 2.57 -7.44 25.24
CA GLY A 63 1.34 -7.33 26.01
C GLY A 63 0.76 -8.71 26.18
N GLN A 64 0.72 -9.20 27.43
CA GLN A 64 0.11 -10.46 27.75
C GLN A 64 -1.35 -10.49 27.31
N THR A 65 -1.59 -10.84 26.09
CA THR A 65 -2.81 -11.55 25.77
C THR A 65 -2.65 -12.93 26.37
N SER A 66 -3.00 -13.08 27.66
CA SER A 66 -3.36 -14.39 28.17
C SER A 66 -4.33 -14.99 27.14
N PRO A 67 -4.24 -16.28 26.81
CA PRO A 67 -5.24 -16.94 25.97
C PRO A 67 -6.68 -16.58 26.38
N LEU A 68 -6.92 -16.34 27.67
CA LEU A 68 -8.16 -15.84 28.24
C LEU A 68 -8.57 -14.43 27.73
N THR A 69 -7.62 -13.53 27.50
CA THR A 69 -7.93 -12.17 27.02
C THR A 69 -8.25 -12.18 25.52
N VAL A 70 -7.57 -13.03 24.76
CA VAL A 70 -7.85 -13.28 23.35
C VAL A 70 -9.21 -13.96 23.18
N GLU A 71 -9.49 -15.00 23.95
CA GLU A 71 -10.81 -15.65 23.96
C GLU A 71 -11.92 -14.67 24.36
N THR A 72 -11.64 -13.74 25.30
CA THR A 72 -12.60 -12.71 25.72
C THR A 72 -12.83 -11.70 24.60
N ALA A 73 -11.79 -11.24 23.90
CA ALA A 73 -11.92 -10.33 22.76
C ALA A 73 -12.71 -11.00 21.61
N VAL A 74 -12.39 -12.24 21.29
CA VAL A 74 -13.13 -13.04 20.30
C VAL A 74 -14.57 -13.26 20.73
N ALA A 75 -14.81 -13.59 22.00
CA ALA A 75 -16.15 -13.80 22.54
C ALA A 75 -16.97 -12.49 22.54
N THR A 76 -16.33 -11.34 22.84
CA THR A 76 -16.99 -10.03 22.80
C THR A 76 -17.36 -9.66 21.38
N THR A 77 -16.43 -9.76 20.44
CA THR A 77 -16.69 -9.50 19.02
C THR A 77 -17.79 -10.42 18.45
N ARG A 78 -17.77 -11.70 18.85
CA ARG A 78 -18.80 -12.68 18.48
C ARG A 78 -20.16 -12.38 19.13
N ALA A 79 -20.16 -11.94 20.38
CA ALA A 79 -21.38 -11.55 21.09
C ALA A 79 -21.99 -10.28 20.50
N GLU A 80 -21.20 -9.27 20.16
CA GLU A 80 -21.65 -8.07 19.49
C GLU A 80 -22.24 -8.38 18.11
N PHE A 81 -21.59 -9.24 17.33
CA PHE A 81 -22.10 -9.68 16.03
C PHE A 81 -23.44 -10.43 16.16
N LEU A 82 -23.58 -11.32 17.12
CA LEU A 82 -24.82 -12.05 17.38
C LEU A 82 -25.95 -11.12 17.86
N LEU A 83 -25.63 -10.08 18.65
CA LEU A 83 -26.61 -9.08 19.09
C LEU A 83 -27.11 -8.23 17.92
N THR A 84 -26.24 -7.92 16.95
CA THR A 84 -26.64 -7.20 15.74
C THR A 84 -27.54 -8.01 14.81
N LEU A 85 -27.41 -9.33 14.81
CA LEU A 85 -28.24 -10.23 14.01
C LEU A 85 -29.57 -10.59 14.66
N THR A 86 -29.76 -10.27 15.95
CA THR A 86 -31.03 -10.55 16.63
C THR A 86 -32.02 -9.43 16.29
N PRO A 87 -33.10 -9.70 15.53
CA PRO A 87 -34.06 -8.65 15.21
C PRO A 87 -34.74 -8.20 16.51
N THR A 88 -34.43 -7.00 16.95
CA THR A 88 -35.18 -6.34 18.02
C THR A 88 -36.57 -6.06 17.47
N SER A 89 -37.57 -6.81 17.92
CA SER A 89 -38.97 -6.53 17.62
C SER A 89 -39.38 -5.22 18.33
N THR A 90 -39.11 -4.10 17.68
CA THR A 90 -39.67 -2.84 18.09
C THR A 90 -41.15 -2.83 17.63
N PRO A 91 -42.13 -2.53 18.51
CA PRO A 91 -43.52 -2.41 18.07
C PRO A 91 -43.58 -1.26 17.06
N THR A 92 -43.98 -1.59 15.85
CA THR A 92 -44.15 -0.66 14.75
C THR A 92 -45.28 0.32 15.11
N PRO A 93 -45.03 1.65 15.15
CA PRO A 93 -46.12 2.62 15.05
C PRO A 93 -46.67 2.47 13.65
N GLU A 94 -47.94 2.38 13.53
CA GLU A 94 -48.70 2.36 12.26
C GLU A 94 -48.52 3.71 11.59
N LEU A 95 -47.44 3.86 10.79
CA LEU A 95 -47.22 5.02 9.92
C LEU A 95 -48.06 4.82 8.66
N VAL A 96 -49.03 5.69 8.51
CA VAL A 96 -49.72 5.92 7.24
C VAL A 96 -48.62 6.19 6.19
N ALA A 97 -48.41 5.23 5.30
CA ALA A 97 -47.41 5.31 4.25
C ALA A 97 -47.80 6.43 3.27
N THR A 98 -47.16 7.58 3.42
CA THR A 98 -47.02 8.49 2.29
C THR A 98 -46.06 7.80 1.33
N ILE A 99 -46.58 7.32 0.20
CA ILE A 99 -45.79 6.75 -0.88
C ILE A 99 -45.00 7.91 -1.49
N GLU A 100 -43.81 8.19 -0.95
CA GLU A 100 -42.81 8.96 -1.71
C GLU A 100 -42.45 8.13 -2.94
N PRO A 101 -42.37 8.76 -4.14
CA PRO A 101 -41.95 8.02 -5.33
C PRO A 101 -40.57 7.43 -5.08
N THR A 102 -40.49 6.10 -5.00
CA THR A 102 -39.23 5.39 -4.99
C THR A 102 -38.51 5.77 -6.28
N ILE A 103 -37.45 6.55 -6.17
CA ILE A 103 -36.57 6.84 -7.30
C ILE A 103 -36.00 5.48 -7.71
N THR A 104 -36.55 4.89 -8.74
CA THR A 104 -36.01 3.67 -9.34
C THR A 104 -34.64 4.03 -9.92
N SER A 105 -33.58 3.66 -9.23
CA SER A 105 -32.23 3.87 -9.76
C SER A 105 -32.14 3.17 -11.11
N THR A 106 -31.72 3.87 -12.13
CA THR A 106 -31.41 3.27 -13.44
C THR A 106 -30.39 2.16 -13.22
N PRO A 107 -30.66 0.92 -13.66
CA PRO A 107 -29.68 -0.17 -13.52
C PRO A 107 -28.35 0.22 -14.15
N LEU A 108 -27.26 -0.12 -13.49
CA LEU A 108 -25.92 0.10 -14.04
C LEU A 108 -25.74 -0.73 -15.33
N PRO A 109 -24.96 -0.24 -16.29
CA PRO A 109 -24.56 -1.05 -17.44
C PRO A 109 -23.90 -2.36 -16.99
N THR A 110 -24.13 -3.45 -17.70
CA THR A 110 -23.52 -4.76 -17.39
C THR A 110 -22.03 -4.82 -17.73
N THR A 111 -21.55 -3.93 -18.58
CA THR A 111 -20.15 -3.85 -18.99
C THR A 111 -19.79 -2.39 -19.23
N VAL A 112 -18.69 -1.97 -18.65
CA VAL A 112 -18.08 -0.64 -18.87
C VAL A 112 -16.59 -0.79 -19.02
N MET A 113 -16.01 -0.06 -19.95
CA MET A 113 -14.58 0.17 -20.06
C MET A 113 -14.36 1.65 -20.40
N LEU A 114 -13.59 2.35 -19.56
CA LEU A 114 -13.32 3.78 -19.76
C LEU A 114 -12.35 3.98 -20.91
N ASP A 115 -12.67 4.90 -21.79
CA ASP A 115 -11.80 5.31 -22.90
C ASP A 115 -10.83 6.41 -22.45
N GLY A 116 -9.75 6.62 -23.21
CA GLY A 116 -8.79 7.73 -22.97
C GLY A 116 -7.78 7.46 -21.86
N VAL A 117 -7.75 6.25 -21.29
CA VAL A 117 -6.75 5.85 -20.30
C VAL A 117 -5.36 5.77 -20.95
N LYS A 118 -4.41 6.54 -20.43
CA LYS A 118 -3.01 6.52 -20.87
C LYS A 118 -2.23 5.57 -19.94
N TYR A 119 -1.97 4.37 -20.42
CA TYR A 119 -1.22 3.38 -19.63
C TYR A 119 0.21 3.81 -19.37
N GLU A 120 0.66 3.64 -18.13
CA GLU A 120 2.04 3.86 -17.71
C GLU A 120 2.53 2.70 -16.84
N HIS A 121 3.67 2.10 -17.20
CA HIS A 121 4.31 1.03 -16.45
C HIS A 121 5.34 1.58 -15.45
N GLN A 122 5.71 0.76 -14.44
CA GLN A 122 6.76 1.13 -13.48
C GLN A 122 8.16 0.61 -13.82
N HIS A 123 8.39 0.03 -14.99
CA HIS A 123 9.68 -0.56 -15.37
C HIS A 123 10.83 0.45 -15.24
N GLY A 124 11.96 -0.02 -14.70
CA GLY A 124 13.12 0.82 -14.41
C GLY A 124 12.98 1.65 -13.12
N ARG A 125 11.91 1.44 -12.37
CA ARG A 125 11.69 2.01 -11.04
C ARG A 125 11.11 0.95 -10.12
N THR A 126 11.81 0.62 -9.05
CA THR A 126 11.27 -0.24 -7.98
C THR A 126 10.23 0.52 -7.17
N ASN A 127 9.22 -0.20 -6.68
CA ASN A 127 8.17 0.33 -5.79
C ASN A 127 7.35 1.53 -6.35
N TYR A 128 7.32 1.70 -7.66
CA TYR A 128 6.68 2.81 -8.34
C TYR A 128 5.22 2.53 -8.74
N CYS A 129 4.58 1.51 -8.16
CA CYS A 129 3.17 1.22 -8.45
C CYS A 129 2.25 2.38 -8.06
N GLY A 130 2.45 3.02 -6.89
CA GLY A 130 1.73 4.22 -6.49
C GLY A 130 1.87 5.35 -7.50
N PRO A 131 3.08 5.89 -7.73
CA PRO A 131 3.31 6.94 -8.71
C PRO A 131 2.77 6.64 -10.11
N ALA A 132 2.89 5.40 -10.61
CA ALA A 132 2.40 5.03 -11.93
C ALA A 132 0.85 5.01 -11.99
N ASN A 133 0.18 4.43 -11.00
CA ASN A 133 -1.28 4.38 -10.98
C ASN A 133 -1.91 5.77 -10.80
N PHE A 134 -1.33 6.62 -9.94
CA PHE A 134 -1.80 7.99 -9.76
C PHE A 134 -1.50 8.87 -10.97
N SER A 135 -0.39 8.65 -11.66
CA SER A 135 -0.11 9.30 -12.95
C SER A 135 -1.16 8.94 -13.99
N MET A 136 -1.54 7.66 -14.11
CA MET A 136 -2.61 7.24 -15.02
C MET A 136 -3.94 7.91 -14.68
N ALA A 137 -4.27 8.02 -13.38
CA ALA A 137 -5.49 8.69 -12.92
C ALA A 137 -5.47 10.19 -13.24
N LEU A 138 -4.38 10.89 -12.99
CA LEU A 138 -4.23 12.32 -13.27
C LEU A 138 -4.23 12.60 -14.77
N THR A 139 -3.51 11.81 -15.57
CA THR A 139 -3.46 11.99 -17.04
C THR A 139 -4.77 11.66 -17.72
N TYR A 140 -5.62 10.82 -17.12
CA TYR A 140 -7.00 10.61 -17.56
C TYR A 140 -7.81 11.91 -17.55
N TRP A 141 -7.57 12.77 -16.57
CA TRP A 141 -8.18 14.10 -16.45
C TRP A 141 -7.41 15.21 -17.17
N GLY A 142 -6.40 14.85 -17.96
CA GLY A 142 -5.68 15.83 -18.80
C GLY A 142 -4.43 16.46 -18.15
N TRP A 143 -3.99 15.96 -16.98
CA TRP A 143 -2.70 16.40 -16.42
C TRP A 143 -1.55 16.05 -17.37
N ASP A 144 -0.61 16.97 -17.54
CA ASP A 144 0.55 16.83 -18.44
C ASP A 144 1.81 16.42 -17.68
N GLY A 145 1.69 15.44 -16.78
CA GLY A 145 2.82 14.88 -16.04
C GLY A 145 2.95 13.38 -16.29
N ASN A 146 3.77 12.75 -15.47
CA ASN A 146 4.01 11.32 -15.51
C ASN A 146 4.43 10.79 -14.12
N ARG A 147 4.59 9.49 -13.99
CA ARG A 147 5.01 8.81 -12.74
C ARG A 147 6.31 9.36 -12.15
N ASP A 148 7.27 9.81 -13.00
CA ASP A 148 8.56 10.33 -12.52
C ASP A 148 8.42 11.73 -11.87
N VAL A 149 7.40 12.51 -12.27
CA VAL A 149 7.07 13.79 -11.60
C VAL A 149 6.54 13.52 -10.19
N ILE A 150 5.62 12.57 -10.04
CA ILE A 150 5.08 12.15 -8.75
C ILE A 150 6.19 11.56 -7.89
N GLY A 151 6.90 10.58 -8.41
CA GLY A 151 7.92 9.84 -7.67
C GLY A 151 9.08 10.68 -7.17
N LYS A 152 9.44 11.78 -7.86
CA LYS A 152 10.46 12.72 -7.37
C LYS A 152 10.06 13.43 -6.07
N VAL A 153 8.76 13.53 -5.80
CA VAL A 153 8.24 14.17 -4.57
C VAL A 153 8.02 13.13 -3.48
N VAL A 154 7.26 12.06 -3.79
CA VAL A 154 6.87 11.06 -2.79
C VAL A 154 7.94 10.00 -2.51
N MET A 155 8.89 9.82 -3.42
CA MET A 155 10.02 8.89 -3.30
C MET A 155 11.33 9.56 -3.74
N PRO A 156 11.78 10.63 -3.10
CA PRO A 156 12.94 11.40 -3.54
C PRO A 156 14.24 10.57 -3.57
N VAL A 157 14.32 9.50 -2.79
CA VAL A 157 15.42 8.52 -2.78
C VAL A 157 14.85 7.14 -3.13
N ASN A 158 14.35 6.98 -4.34
CA ASN A 158 13.63 5.79 -4.81
C ASN A 158 14.30 4.45 -4.49
N GLU A 159 15.64 4.39 -4.50
CA GLU A 159 16.37 3.15 -4.21
C GLU A 159 16.25 2.70 -2.74
N LYS A 160 15.89 3.62 -1.85
CA LYS A 160 15.78 3.37 -0.40
C LYS A 160 14.35 3.29 0.06
N ASP A 161 13.48 4.09 -0.53
CA ASP A 161 12.06 4.09 -0.19
C ASP A 161 11.37 2.83 -0.72
N LYS A 162 10.65 2.12 0.14
CA LYS A 162 10.05 0.81 -0.17
C LYS A 162 8.54 0.84 -0.30
N ASN A 163 7.91 1.92 0.10
CA ASN A 163 6.47 2.10 0.02
C ASN A 163 6.11 3.52 -0.37
N VAL A 164 4.89 3.71 -0.80
CA VAL A 164 4.25 5.02 -0.93
C VAL A 164 2.85 4.88 -0.40
N MET A 165 2.54 5.60 0.66
CA MET A 165 1.24 5.54 1.31
C MET A 165 0.18 6.30 0.49
N PRO A 166 -1.10 5.87 0.54
CA PRO A 166 -2.17 6.58 -0.15
C PRO A 166 -2.24 8.08 0.21
N TYR A 167 -1.99 8.44 1.47
CA TYR A 167 -2.02 9.84 1.91
C TYR A 167 -0.91 10.69 1.28
N GLU A 168 0.29 10.14 1.05
CA GLU A 168 1.40 10.87 0.40
C GLU A 168 1.06 11.20 -1.06
N LEU A 169 0.37 10.29 -1.73
CA LEU A 169 -0.11 10.50 -3.10
C LEU A 169 -1.26 11.52 -3.13
N GLN A 170 -2.14 11.52 -2.13
CA GLN A 170 -3.17 12.55 -1.95
C GLN A 170 -2.54 13.91 -1.68
N ASP A 171 -1.54 14.01 -0.81
CA ASP A 171 -0.81 15.23 -0.52
C ASP A 171 -0.08 15.76 -1.75
N PHE A 172 0.51 14.86 -2.56
CA PHE A 172 1.08 15.25 -3.85
C PHE A 172 0.04 15.95 -4.73
N ILE A 173 -1.15 15.36 -4.90
CA ILE A 173 -2.21 15.95 -5.72
C ILE A 173 -2.60 17.32 -5.19
N THR A 174 -2.88 17.41 -3.89
CA THR A 174 -3.33 18.64 -3.23
C THR A 174 -2.32 19.78 -3.38
N ASN A 175 -1.04 19.46 -3.26
CA ASN A 175 0.02 20.47 -3.21
C ASN A 175 0.65 20.77 -4.60
N ASN A 176 0.54 19.86 -5.56
CA ASN A 176 1.30 19.97 -6.82
C ASN A 176 0.43 19.94 -8.09
N VAL A 177 -0.88 19.63 -7.99
CA VAL A 177 -1.74 19.55 -9.17
C VAL A 177 -2.97 20.47 -9.00
N PRO A 178 -2.84 21.77 -9.32
CA PRO A 178 -3.95 22.71 -9.17
C PRO A 178 -5.22 22.24 -9.89
N GLY A 179 -6.36 22.39 -9.23
CA GLY A 179 -7.66 22.00 -9.77
C GLY A 179 -7.99 20.51 -9.67
N MET A 180 -7.09 19.70 -9.11
CA MET A 180 -7.33 18.28 -8.86
C MET A 180 -7.42 17.99 -7.37
N THR A 181 -8.15 16.93 -7.02
CA THR A 181 -8.28 16.41 -5.65
C THR A 181 -8.43 14.91 -5.67
N SER A 182 -8.44 14.29 -4.49
CA SER A 182 -8.74 12.87 -4.35
C SER A 182 -9.46 12.58 -3.04
N ILE A 183 -10.17 11.45 -3.03
CA ILE A 183 -10.83 10.89 -1.84
C ILE A 183 -10.31 9.49 -1.62
N ILE A 184 -9.86 9.19 -0.38
CA ILE A 184 -9.46 7.87 0.07
C ILE A 184 -10.54 7.33 0.99
N ARG A 185 -11.00 6.09 0.80
CA ARG A 185 -11.98 5.43 1.68
C ARG A 185 -11.67 3.95 1.84
N ASN A 186 -11.93 3.42 3.02
CA ASN A 186 -11.97 2.00 3.31
C ASN A 186 -13.38 1.42 3.11
N GLY A 187 -13.50 0.09 3.14
CA GLY A 187 -14.80 -0.59 3.08
C GLY A 187 -15.51 -0.48 1.73
N GLY A 188 -14.75 -0.34 0.65
CA GLY A 188 -15.29 -0.35 -0.72
C GLY A 188 -15.93 -1.69 -1.09
N ASP A 189 -16.78 -1.66 -2.13
CA ASP A 189 -17.41 -2.84 -2.73
C ASP A 189 -17.54 -2.68 -4.24
N PHE A 190 -17.90 -3.75 -4.94
CA PHE A 190 -18.09 -3.71 -6.39
C PHE A 190 -19.23 -2.77 -6.82
N GLU A 191 -20.26 -2.63 -6.04
CA GLU A 191 -21.35 -1.71 -6.34
C GLU A 191 -20.86 -0.26 -6.42
N THR A 192 -20.06 0.15 -5.44
CA THR A 192 -19.42 1.46 -5.41
C THR A 192 -18.43 1.66 -6.56
N LEU A 193 -17.56 0.66 -6.82
CA LEU A 193 -16.64 0.72 -7.96
C LEU A 193 -17.39 0.86 -9.28
N LYS A 194 -18.44 0.05 -9.50
CA LYS A 194 -19.23 0.08 -10.72
C LYS A 194 -19.99 1.40 -10.90
N ARG A 195 -20.55 1.97 -9.83
CA ARG A 195 -21.19 3.29 -9.89
C ARG A 195 -20.21 4.38 -10.32
N LEU A 196 -19.04 4.42 -9.71
CA LEU A 196 -17.98 5.38 -10.04
C LEU A 196 -17.53 5.21 -11.50
N ILE A 197 -17.18 3.99 -11.90
CA ILE A 197 -16.71 3.68 -13.25
C ILE A 197 -17.78 3.98 -14.30
N SER A 198 -19.06 3.63 -14.06
CA SER A 198 -20.16 3.92 -14.98
C SER A 198 -20.42 5.42 -15.15
N ALA A 199 -20.06 6.21 -14.15
CA ALA A 199 -20.15 7.67 -14.20
C ALA A 199 -18.87 8.33 -14.76
N GLY A 200 -17.88 7.55 -15.21
CA GLY A 200 -16.67 8.06 -15.82
C GLY A 200 -15.52 8.34 -14.84
N TYR A 201 -15.60 7.83 -13.60
CA TYR A 201 -14.57 8.01 -12.58
C TYR A 201 -13.76 6.70 -12.40
N PRO A 202 -12.54 6.63 -12.92
CA PRO A 202 -11.67 5.49 -12.65
C PRO A 202 -11.26 5.47 -11.18
N VAL A 203 -11.01 4.27 -10.65
CA VAL A 203 -10.73 4.06 -9.24
C VAL A 203 -9.38 3.37 -9.05
N ILE A 204 -8.56 3.87 -8.14
CA ILE A 204 -7.34 3.17 -7.71
C ILE A 204 -7.69 2.33 -6.49
N THR A 205 -7.27 1.07 -6.47
CA THR A 205 -7.36 0.18 -5.31
C THR A 205 -5.96 -0.25 -4.90
N GLU A 206 -5.73 -0.48 -3.62
CA GLU A 206 -4.55 -1.16 -3.13
C GLU A 206 -4.92 -2.59 -2.75
N LYS A 207 -4.13 -3.55 -3.18
CA LYS A 207 -4.43 -4.97 -2.98
C LYS A 207 -3.18 -5.80 -2.77
N GLY A 208 -3.31 -6.90 -2.04
CA GLY A 208 -2.29 -7.94 -1.97
C GLY A 208 -2.22 -8.73 -3.26
N ILE A 209 -1.03 -9.04 -3.71
CA ILE A 209 -0.77 -9.93 -4.85
C ILE A 209 0.33 -10.92 -4.50
N TYR A 210 0.25 -12.10 -5.10
CA TYR A 210 1.34 -13.07 -5.11
C TYR A 210 2.02 -13.02 -6.47
N GLU A 211 3.28 -12.62 -6.48
CA GLU A 211 4.03 -12.42 -7.71
C GLU A 211 5.51 -12.74 -7.49
N THR A 212 6.22 -13.05 -8.54
CA THR A 212 7.68 -13.17 -8.48
C THR A 212 8.27 -11.77 -8.38
N ASP A 213 8.90 -11.49 -7.27
CA ASP A 213 9.56 -10.21 -7.05
C ASP A 213 10.84 -10.07 -7.90
N LEU A 214 11.48 -8.90 -7.82
CA LEU A 214 12.72 -8.63 -8.57
C LEU A 214 13.88 -9.54 -8.20
N ASN A 215 13.77 -10.32 -7.12
CA ASN A 215 14.78 -11.30 -6.69
C ASN A 215 14.57 -12.68 -7.29
N GLY A 216 13.48 -12.87 -8.01
CA GLY A 216 13.03 -14.17 -8.47
C GLY A 216 12.34 -15.00 -7.38
N LYS A 217 12.04 -14.41 -6.19
CA LYS A 217 11.28 -15.07 -5.13
C LYS A 217 9.79 -14.82 -5.36
N PHE A 218 9.00 -15.87 -5.47
CA PHE A 218 7.54 -15.77 -5.43
C PHE A 218 7.11 -15.45 -4.01
N SER A 219 6.39 -14.35 -3.81
CA SER A 219 5.99 -13.89 -2.48
C SER A 219 4.81 -12.92 -2.52
N TRP A 220 4.19 -12.69 -1.37
CA TRP A 220 3.15 -11.68 -1.20
C TRP A 220 3.73 -10.26 -1.20
N MET A 221 3.02 -9.33 -1.86
CA MET A 221 3.34 -7.91 -1.87
C MET A 221 2.08 -7.05 -2.02
N GLY A 222 2.13 -5.80 -1.50
CA GLY A 222 1.12 -4.78 -1.76
C GLY A 222 1.30 -4.17 -3.15
N HIS A 223 0.19 -3.87 -3.82
CA HIS A 223 0.20 -3.33 -5.17
C HIS A 223 -1.02 -2.46 -5.45
N TYR A 224 -0.80 -1.30 -6.07
CA TYR A 224 -1.87 -0.46 -6.58
C TYR A 224 -2.36 -0.97 -7.93
N ALA A 225 -3.67 -0.93 -8.15
CA ALA A 225 -4.33 -1.27 -9.40
C ALA A 225 -5.28 -0.14 -9.81
N PHE A 226 -5.17 0.34 -11.05
CA PHE A 226 -6.02 1.39 -11.59
C PHE A 226 -7.20 0.77 -12.33
N VAL A 227 -8.33 0.69 -11.65
CA VAL A 227 -9.57 0.06 -12.15
C VAL A 227 -10.26 1.02 -13.10
N THR A 228 -10.46 0.57 -14.33
CA THR A 228 -11.00 1.37 -15.45
C THR A 228 -12.18 0.72 -16.13
N GLY A 229 -12.64 -0.44 -15.65
CA GLY A 229 -13.81 -1.11 -16.22
C GLY A 229 -14.24 -2.34 -15.43
N TYR A 230 -15.35 -2.91 -15.87
CA TYR A 230 -15.88 -4.17 -15.36
C TYR A 230 -16.75 -4.86 -16.43
N ASP A 231 -17.00 -6.15 -16.24
CA ASP A 231 -17.83 -6.98 -17.09
C ASP A 231 -18.55 -8.01 -16.21
N ASP A 232 -19.82 -7.69 -15.89
CA ASP A 232 -20.65 -8.52 -15.01
C ASP A 232 -21.00 -9.88 -15.63
N ALA A 233 -21.13 -9.94 -16.94
CA ALA A 233 -21.43 -11.21 -17.60
C ALA A 233 -20.30 -12.25 -17.43
N ASN A 234 -19.07 -11.78 -17.37
CA ASN A 234 -17.88 -12.59 -17.15
C ASN A 234 -17.35 -12.52 -15.71
N GLN A 235 -18.00 -11.77 -14.81
CA GLN A 235 -17.59 -11.59 -13.41
C GLN A 235 -16.14 -11.13 -13.29
N VAL A 236 -15.73 -10.09 -14.04
CA VAL A 236 -14.34 -9.60 -14.05
C VAL A 236 -14.27 -8.09 -13.87
N ILE A 237 -13.21 -7.66 -13.16
CA ILE A 237 -12.72 -6.29 -13.14
C ILE A 237 -11.72 -6.11 -14.27
N ILE A 238 -11.71 -4.92 -14.88
CA ILE A 238 -10.74 -4.49 -15.89
C ILE A 238 -9.89 -3.39 -15.28
N TYR A 239 -8.56 -3.57 -15.27
CA TYR A 239 -7.65 -2.64 -14.62
C TYR A 239 -6.34 -2.50 -15.38
N GLN A 240 -5.63 -1.41 -15.12
CA GLN A 240 -4.28 -1.18 -15.60
C GLN A 240 -3.30 -1.66 -14.53
N ASP A 241 -2.34 -2.48 -14.91
CA ASP A 241 -1.32 -3.01 -14.03
C ASP A 241 0.04 -2.42 -14.39
N SER A 242 0.60 -1.61 -13.51
CA SER A 242 1.89 -0.97 -13.75
C SER A 242 3.08 -1.92 -13.55
N TYR A 243 2.91 -3.01 -12.78
CA TYR A 243 3.92 -4.03 -12.54
C TYR A 243 3.77 -5.17 -13.54
N GLN A 244 4.75 -5.32 -14.41
CA GLN A 244 4.80 -6.38 -15.40
C GLN A 244 6.20 -6.96 -15.45
N PRO A 245 6.43 -8.14 -14.87
CA PRO A 245 7.72 -8.81 -14.94
C PRO A 245 8.08 -9.22 -16.38
N ASP A 246 7.07 -9.55 -17.20
CA ASP A 246 7.23 -9.85 -18.61
C ASP A 246 6.13 -9.20 -19.45
N PRO A 247 6.37 -8.00 -20.00
CA PRO A 247 5.35 -7.30 -20.79
C PRO A 247 5.01 -7.95 -22.12
N GLU A 248 5.81 -8.87 -22.62
CA GLU A 248 5.54 -9.57 -23.90
C GLU A 248 4.48 -10.67 -23.72
N THR A 249 4.55 -11.40 -22.61
CA THR A 249 3.63 -12.52 -22.34
C THR A 249 2.45 -12.13 -21.46
N ASN A 250 2.58 -11.05 -20.66
CA ASN A 250 1.57 -10.58 -19.73
C ASN A 250 1.46 -9.05 -19.75
N PRO A 251 0.79 -8.46 -20.77
CA PRO A 251 0.70 -7.01 -20.91
C PRO A 251 -0.09 -6.36 -19.77
N GLY A 252 0.37 -5.19 -19.32
CA GLY A 252 -0.25 -4.43 -18.22
C GLY A 252 -1.56 -3.72 -18.55
N PRO A 253 -1.80 -3.24 -19.80
CA PRO A 253 -3.03 -2.56 -20.14
C PRO A 253 -4.24 -3.50 -20.14
N ASN A 254 -5.36 -3.02 -19.58
CA ASN A 254 -6.68 -3.66 -19.63
C ASN A 254 -6.67 -5.13 -19.16
N ARG A 255 -5.92 -5.43 -18.12
CA ARG A 255 -5.94 -6.75 -17.49
C ARG A 255 -7.32 -7.05 -16.93
N ARG A 256 -7.68 -8.33 -16.99
CA ARG A 256 -8.96 -8.83 -16.51
C ARG A 256 -8.71 -9.78 -15.34
N MET A 257 -9.41 -9.57 -14.23
CA MET A 257 -9.32 -10.40 -13.03
C MET A 257 -10.72 -10.76 -12.55
N GLY A 258 -10.94 -12.03 -12.22
CA GLY A 258 -12.22 -12.47 -11.64
C GLY A 258 -12.55 -11.72 -10.35
N TYR A 259 -13.83 -11.49 -10.10
CA TYR A 259 -14.29 -10.76 -8.91
C TYR A 259 -13.79 -11.41 -7.60
N GLU A 260 -13.84 -12.72 -7.49
CA GLU A 260 -13.39 -13.46 -6.32
C GLU A 260 -11.89 -13.18 -6.02
N ALA A 261 -11.02 -13.41 -7.00
CA ALA A 261 -9.58 -13.16 -6.87
C ALA A 261 -9.24 -11.67 -6.60
N PHE A 262 -10.07 -10.74 -7.15
CA PHE A 262 -9.90 -9.32 -6.88
C PHE A 262 -10.24 -8.99 -5.42
N VAL A 263 -11.35 -9.52 -4.90
CA VAL A 263 -11.77 -9.35 -3.50
C VAL A 263 -10.75 -9.91 -2.52
N GLU A 264 -10.20 -11.11 -2.79
CA GLU A 264 -9.17 -11.72 -1.95
C GLU A 264 -7.95 -10.79 -1.80
N GLY A 265 -7.46 -10.24 -2.89
CA GLY A 265 -6.35 -9.30 -2.84
C GLY A 265 -6.73 -7.98 -2.16
N TRP A 266 -7.91 -7.44 -2.45
CA TRP A 266 -8.38 -6.15 -1.94
C TRP A 266 -8.67 -6.19 -0.43
N ARG A 267 -9.15 -7.33 0.08
CA ARG A 267 -9.32 -7.60 1.51
C ARG A 267 -8.06 -7.29 2.31
N ALA A 268 -6.89 -7.67 1.83
CA ALA A 268 -5.63 -7.46 2.54
C ALA A 268 -5.34 -5.97 2.88
N PHE A 269 -6.04 -5.04 2.25
CA PHE A 269 -5.94 -3.59 2.45
C PHE A 269 -7.26 -2.96 2.87
N ASN A 270 -8.07 -3.67 3.66
CA ASN A 270 -9.32 -3.16 4.23
C ASN A 270 -10.27 -2.55 3.18
N TYR A 271 -10.24 -3.09 1.95
CA TYR A 271 -11.03 -2.60 0.82
C TYR A 271 -10.81 -1.12 0.51
N VAL A 272 -9.57 -0.64 0.68
CA VAL A 272 -9.22 0.75 0.39
C VAL A 272 -9.34 1.06 -1.09
N PHE A 273 -9.88 2.23 -1.39
CA PHE A 273 -9.93 2.77 -2.73
C PHE A 273 -9.70 4.28 -2.74
N VAL A 274 -9.22 4.77 -3.87
CA VAL A 274 -8.94 6.18 -4.10
C VAL A 274 -9.61 6.62 -5.41
N VAL A 275 -10.33 7.72 -5.36
CA VAL A 275 -10.89 8.38 -6.53
C VAL A 275 -10.15 9.69 -6.73
N VAL A 276 -9.56 9.89 -7.91
CA VAL A 276 -8.87 11.13 -8.31
C VAL A 276 -9.74 11.85 -9.32
N PHE A 277 -10.02 13.13 -9.09
CA PHE A 277 -10.96 13.88 -9.93
C PHE A 277 -10.71 15.40 -9.87
N PRO A 278 -11.20 16.18 -10.86
CA PRO A 278 -11.22 17.64 -10.80
C PRO A 278 -12.08 18.16 -9.65
N VAL A 279 -11.62 19.21 -8.94
CA VAL A 279 -12.29 19.76 -7.75
C VAL A 279 -13.77 20.12 -8.01
N GLU A 280 -14.10 20.60 -9.21
CA GLU A 280 -15.45 20.95 -9.60
C GLU A 280 -16.41 19.76 -9.69
N LYS A 281 -15.89 18.53 -9.66
CA LYS A 281 -16.70 17.29 -9.68
C LYS A 281 -16.89 16.67 -8.30
N GLN A 282 -16.49 17.38 -7.24
CA GLN A 282 -16.53 16.84 -5.87
C GLN A 282 -17.93 16.46 -5.41
N GLU A 283 -18.96 17.28 -5.72
CA GLU A 283 -20.34 16.98 -5.34
C GLU A 283 -20.85 15.72 -6.05
N ASP A 284 -20.53 15.54 -7.33
CA ASP A 284 -20.89 14.34 -8.09
C ASP A 284 -20.26 13.09 -7.48
N VAL A 285 -18.96 13.14 -7.14
CA VAL A 285 -18.25 12.01 -6.53
C VAL A 285 -18.83 11.67 -5.16
N LEU A 286 -19.09 12.66 -4.31
CA LEU A 286 -19.71 12.44 -3.01
C LEU A 286 -21.09 11.81 -3.12
N ALA A 287 -21.91 12.25 -4.09
CA ALA A 287 -23.21 11.64 -4.36
C ALA A 287 -23.10 10.18 -4.81
N LEU A 288 -22.11 9.85 -5.67
CA LEU A 288 -21.84 8.48 -6.11
C LEU A 288 -21.33 7.57 -4.99
N LEU A 289 -20.57 8.11 -4.05
CA LEU A 289 -20.09 7.39 -2.88
C LEU A 289 -21.22 7.03 -1.91
N GLY A 290 -22.29 7.84 -1.86
CA GLY A 290 -23.39 7.61 -0.93
C GLY A 290 -22.92 7.61 0.53
N PRO A 291 -23.20 6.54 1.32
CA PRO A 291 -22.73 6.46 2.71
C PRO A 291 -21.20 6.52 2.87
N LEU A 292 -20.43 6.09 1.88
CA LEU A 292 -18.98 6.17 1.88
C LEU A 292 -18.43 7.58 1.65
N ALA A 293 -19.28 8.57 1.37
CA ALA A 293 -18.89 9.98 1.31
C ALA A 293 -18.37 10.48 2.67
N ASP A 294 -18.99 10.05 3.76
CA ASP A 294 -18.54 10.31 5.12
C ASP A 294 -17.45 9.29 5.53
N GLU A 295 -16.29 9.79 5.92
CA GLU A 295 -15.14 8.95 6.25
C GLU A 295 -15.38 8.08 7.49
N THR A 296 -16.07 8.62 8.51
CA THR A 296 -16.39 7.86 9.72
C THR A 296 -17.36 6.72 9.41
N GLN A 297 -18.36 6.96 8.55
CA GLN A 297 -19.28 5.91 8.11
C GLN A 297 -18.56 4.85 7.26
N ALA A 298 -17.63 5.25 6.39
CA ALA A 298 -16.82 4.32 5.61
C ALA A 298 -15.97 3.42 6.52
N ASN A 299 -15.29 4.00 7.53
CA ASN A 299 -14.48 3.24 8.47
C ASN A 299 -15.32 2.32 9.37
N ARG A 300 -16.53 2.74 9.80
CA ARG A 300 -17.47 1.85 10.51
C ARG A 300 -17.94 0.71 9.63
N ARG A 301 -18.25 0.97 8.36
CA ARG A 301 -18.61 -0.08 7.41
C ARG A 301 -17.45 -1.06 7.20
N ALA A 302 -16.22 -0.56 7.03
CA ALA A 302 -15.03 -1.40 6.91
C ALA A 302 -14.85 -2.31 8.14
N LEU A 303 -15.08 -1.76 9.35
CA LEU A 303 -15.06 -2.50 10.60
C LEU A 303 -16.09 -3.63 10.61
N GLU A 304 -17.34 -3.37 10.20
CA GLU A 304 -18.39 -4.39 10.16
C GLU A 304 -18.09 -5.49 9.13
N ILE A 305 -17.55 -5.14 7.96
CA ILE A 305 -17.09 -6.12 6.97
C ILE A 305 -16.00 -7.00 7.58
N ALA A 306 -14.96 -6.40 8.17
CA ALA A 306 -13.85 -7.11 8.76
C ALA A 306 -14.28 -8.02 9.93
N LYS A 307 -15.21 -7.57 10.78
CA LYS A 307 -15.80 -8.38 11.85
C LYS A 307 -16.56 -9.61 11.30
N ALA A 308 -17.35 -9.43 10.27
CA ALA A 308 -18.07 -10.54 9.63
C ALA A 308 -17.10 -11.57 9.02
N GLU A 309 -16.08 -11.09 8.32
CA GLU A 309 -15.04 -11.91 7.71
C GLU A 309 -14.20 -12.66 8.76
N SER A 310 -13.88 -12.04 9.89
CA SER A 310 -13.11 -12.67 10.95
C SER A 310 -13.80 -13.90 11.57
N GLN A 311 -15.12 -13.99 11.44
CA GLN A 311 -15.94 -15.12 11.94
C GLN A 311 -16.15 -16.23 10.90
N THR A 312 -15.95 -15.93 9.62
CA THR A 312 -16.28 -16.84 8.51
C THR A 312 -15.08 -17.33 7.74
N LEU A 313 -13.98 -16.58 7.76
CA LEU A 313 -12.74 -16.91 7.07
C LEU A 313 -11.75 -17.62 7.99
N TYR A 314 -10.75 -18.27 7.38
CA TYR A 314 -9.74 -19.07 8.07
C TYR A 314 -8.35 -18.79 7.49
N GLY A 315 -7.31 -19.13 8.25
CA GLY A 315 -5.92 -19.03 7.82
C GLY A 315 -5.51 -17.59 7.56
N ILE A 316 -4.88 -17.36 6.40
CA ILE A 316 -4.36 -16.05 6.04
C ILE A 316 -5.46 -14.99 5.82
N ASP A 317 -6.62 -15.39 5.31
CA ASP A 317 -7.75 -14.48 5.14
C ASP A 317 -8.34 -14.03 6.47
N GLN A 318 -8.35 -14.90 7.46
CA GLN A 318 -8.75 -14.55 8.82
C GLN A 318 -7.73 -13.60 9.47
N TYR A 319 -6.43 -13.81 9.22
CA TYR A 319 -5.39 -12.86 9.63
C TYR A 319 -5.66 -11.46 9.05
N PHE A 320 -5.92 -11.35 7.74
CA PHE A 320 -6.26 -10.07 7.12
C PHE A 320 -7.52 -9.45 7.73
N ALA A 321 -8.56 -10.23 7.97
CA ALA A 321 -9.79 -9.74 8.58
C ALA A 321 -9.53 -9.13 9.97
N TRP A 322 -8.77 -9.80 10.84
CA TRP A 322 -8.40 -9.26 12.15
C TRP A 322 -7.48 -8.05 12.07
N PHE A 323 -6.56 -8.06 11.11
CA PHE A 323 -5.71 -6.89 10.86
C PHE A 323 -6.56 -5.68 10.42
N ASN A 324 -7.56 -5.89 9.57
CA ASN A 324 -8.51 -4.87 9.13
C ASN A 324 -9.41 -4.35 10.25
N ILE A 325 -9.80 -5.19 11.21
CA ILE A 325 -10.47 -4.73 12.44
C ILE A 325 -9.57 -3.71 13.15
N GLY A 326 -8.29 -4.03 13.34
CA GLY A 326 -7.31 -3.12 13.92
C GLY A 326 -7.16 -1.82 13.14
N THR A 327 -7.05 -1.89 11.81
CA THR A 327 -6.95 -0.73 10.92
C THR A 327 -8.18 0.17 11.04
N SER A 328 -9.39 -0.41 10.99
CA SER A 328 -10.64 0.35 11.12
C SER A 328 -10.77 1.02 12.48
N HIS A 329 -10.37 0.36 13.57
CA HIS A 329 -10.34 0.98 14.89
C HIS A 329 -9.29 2.11 14.99
N VAL A 330 -8.12 1.98 14.34
CA VAL A 330 -7.13 3.09 14.26
C VAL A 330 -7.75 4.31 13.57
N ASP A 331 -8.44 4.10 12.45
CA ASP A 331 -9.07 5.18 11.67
C ASP A 331 -10.26 5.81 12.40
N LEU A 332 -10.86 5.07 13.33
CA LEU A 332 -11.89 5.55 14.26
C LEU A 332 -11.31 6.14 15.56
N LEU A 333 -9.99 6.19 15.72
CA LEU A 333 -9.25 6.63 16.91
C LEU A 333 -9.50 5.77 18.17
N GLU A 334 -9.93 4.55 18.00
CA GLU A 334 -10.25 3.56 19.03
C GLU A 334 -9.01 2.67 19.27
N TYR A 335 -7.90 3.29 19.73
CA TYR A 335 -6.56 2.68 19.74
C TYR A 335 -6.42 1.44 20.65
N ALA A 336 -7.13 1.36 21.76
CA ALA A 336 -7.08 0.19 22.66
C ALA A 336 -7.71 -1.04 21.99
N ASP A 337 -8.84 -0.85 21.31
CA ASP A 337 -9.51 -1.90 20.55
C ASP A 337 -8.67 -2.32 19.34
N ALA A 338 -8.06 -1.33 18.66
CA ALA A 338 -7.11 -1.58 17.60
C ALA A 338 -5.92 -2.43 18.06
N ALA A 339 -5.31 -2.10 19.20
CA ALA A 339 -4.19 -2.86 19.75
C ALA A 339 -4.58 -4.30 20.04
N SER A 340 -5.77 -4.52 20.62
CA SER A 340 -6.28 -5.86 20.90
C SER A 340 -6.52 -6.68 19.62
N ALA A 341 -7.07 -6.04 18.57
CA ALA A 341 -7.29 -6.69 17.29
C ALA A 341 -5.97 -7.07 16.61
N TYR A 342 -4.97 -6.20 16.65
CA TYR A 342 -3.64 -6.49 16.11
C TYR A 342 -2.90 -7.57 16.91
N ASP A 343 -3.05 -7.61 18.25
CA ASP A 343 -2.50 -8.69 19.06
C ASP A 343 -3.01 -10.05 18.58
N TYR A 344 -4.31 -10.12 18.30
CA TYR A 344 -4.90 -11.35 17.81
C TYR A 344 -4.45 -11.66 16.37
N ALA A 345 -4.40 -10.66 15.48
CA ALA A 345 -3.89 -10.84 14.14
C ALA A 345 -2.45 -11.38 14.14
N PHE A 346 -1.56 -10.82 14.95
CA PHE A 346 -0.18 -11.30 15.05
C PHE A 346 -0.08 -12.70 15.68
N SER A 347 -0.97 -13.05 16.61
CA SER A 347 -1.05 -14.42 17.12
C SER A 347 -1.47 -15.38 16.02
N LEU A 348 -2.50 -15.08 15.24
CA LEU A 348 -2.87 -15.87 14.07
C LEU A 348 -1.72 -15.99 13.07
N TYR A 349 -1.01 -14.89 12.79
CA TYR A 349 0.12 -14.90 11.88
C TYR A 349 1.23 -15.85 12.34
N ALA A 350 1.52 -15.89 13.66
CA ALA A 350 2.51 -16.79 14.23
C ALA A 350 2.12 -18.26 14.07
N ASP A 351 0.81 -18.57 14.16
CA ASP A 351 0.26 -19.91 14.07
C ASP A 351 -0.07 -20.34 12.63
N LEU A 352 0.13 -19.48 11.64
CA LEU A 352 -0.13 -19.82 10.24
C LEU A 352 0.71 -21.02 9.79
N ASN A 353 0.04 -22.12 9.49
CA ASN A 353 0.65 -23.30 8.87
C ASN A 353 0.56 -23.21 7.34
N VAL A 354 1.28 -22.24 6.76
CA VAL A 354 1.34 -22.02 5.33
C VAL A 354 2.80 -22.04 4.86
N ASP A 355 2.99 -22.24 3.56
CA ASP A 355 4.31 -22.09 2.94
C ASP A 355 4.82 -20.65 3.17
N ASP A 356 6.12 -20.49 3.42
CA ASP A 356 6.73 -19.20 3.67
C ASP A 356 6.48 -18.19 2.54
N THR A 357 6.35 -18.67 1.30
CA THR A 357 6.03 -17.81 0.14
C THR A 357 4.62 -17.21 0.23
N ALA A 358 3.71 -17.85 0.97
CA ALA A 358 2.36 -17.36 1.18
C ALA A 358 2.23 -16.36 2.35
N ARG A 359 3.27 -16.23 3.20
CA ARG A 359 3.23 -15.31 4.35
C ARG A 359 3.31 -13.84 3.90
N PRO A 360 2.42 -12.96 4.36
CA PRO A 360 2.48 -11.53 4.02
C PRO A 360 3.50 -10.76 4.89
N TYR A 361 4.77 -11.21 4.92
CA TYR A 361 5.82 -10.64 5.77
C TYR A 361 6.10 -9.15 5.52
N ARG A 362 5.66 -8.62 4.36
CA ARG A 362 5.79 -7.20 4.00
C ARG A 362 4.61 -6.34 4.48
N MET A 363 3.66 -6.89 5.26
CA MET A 363 2.46 -6.14 5.68
C MET A 363 2.81 -4.79 6.30
N MET A 364 3.81 -4.76 7.20
CA MET A 364 4.25 -3.54 7.86
C MET A 364 4.97 -2.54 6.95
N TRP A 365 5.27 -2.90 5.70
CA TRP A 365 5.79 -1.95 4.72
C TRP A 365 4.70 -1.04 4.14
N TYR A 366 3.45 -1.49 4.19
CA TYR A 366 2.29 -0.83 3.58
C TYR A 366 1.27 -0.35 4.61
N GLN A 367 1.16 -1.01 5.75
CA GLN A 367 0.12 -0.74 6.73
C GLN A 367 0.73 -0.52 8.12
N THR A 368 0.81 0.72 8.54
CA THR A 368 1.49 1.14 9.78
C THR A 368 0.56 1.35 10.97
N GLY A 369 -0.71 0.96 10.83
CA GLY A 369 -1.73 1.02 11.88
C GLY A 369 -1.31 0.43 13.24
N PRO A 370 -0.63 -0.74 13.29
CA PRO A 370 -0.18 -1.33 14.55
C PRO A 370 0.72 -0.40 15.38
N TYR A 371 1.61 0.38 14.73
CA TYR A 371 2.43 1.35 15.46
C TYR A 371 1.58 2.41 16.18
N LYS A 372 0.56 2.95 15.49
CA LYS A 372 -0.36 3.95 16.05
C LYS A 372 -1.14 3.34 17.23
N ALA A 373 -1.70 2.14 17.02
CA ALA A 373 -2.48 1.43 18.02
C ALA A 373 -1.67 1.21 19.31
N TYR A 374 -0.48 0.63 19.21
CA TYR A 374 0.38 0.40 20.37
C TYR A 374 0.90 1.69 20.99
N PHE A 375 1.31 2.67 20.19
CA PHE A 375 1.82 3.94 20.70
C PHE A 375 0.77 4.69 21.54
N TYR A 376 -0.43 4.88 21.00
CA TYR A 376 -1.50 5.60 21.68
C TYR A 376 -2.16 4.79 22.81
N SER A 377 -1.88 3.49 22.89
CA SER A 377 -2.20 2.63 24.03
C SER A 377 -1.05 2.57 25.06
N ASN A 378 -0.02 3.43 24.96
CA ASN A 378 1.16 3.49 25.82
C ASN A 378 2.01 2.19 25.82
N ARG A 379 1.91 1.39 24.80
CA ARG A 379 2.64 0.12 24.61
C ARG A 379 3.93 0.35 23.83
N PHE A 380 4.79 1.25 24.32
CA PHE A 380 6.00 1.70 23.61
C PHE A 380 7.01 0.57 23.33
N THR A 381 7.10 -0.41 24.22
CA THR A 381 7.94 -1.59 24.01
C THR A 381 7.47 -2.41 22.79
N ASP A 382 6.16 -2.54 22.60
CA ASP A 382 5.62 -3.26 21.43
C ASP A 382 5.88 -2.49 20.14
N VAL A 383 5.79 -1.16 20.15
CA VAL A 383 6.19 -0.32 19.00
C VAL A 383 7.66 -0.56 18.63
N ILE A 384 8.56 -0.56 19.64
CA ILE A 384 10.00 -0.76 19.42
C ILE A 384 10.25 -2.18 18.85
N ASN A 385 9.69 -3.21 19.47
CA ASN A 385 9.89 -4.59 19.04
C ASN A 385 9.33 -4.86 17.63
N LEU A 386 8.13 -4.35 17.33
CA LEU A 386 7.55 -4.47 16.01
C LEU A 386 8.39 -3.76 14.94
N ALA A 387 8.88 -2.56 15.25
CA ALA A 387 9.74 -1.82 14.34
C ALA A 387 11.12 -2.50 14.19
N ASP A 388 11.67 -3.07 15.26
CA ASP A 388 12.92 -3.84 15.19
C ASP A 388 12.76 -5.07 14.28
N THR A 389 11.68 -5.85 14.45
CA THR A 389 11.36 -6.98 13.57
C THR A 389 11.20 -6.51 12.12
N THR A 390 10.45 -5.42 11.89
CA THR A 390 10.22 -4.91 10.54
C THR A 390 11.51 -4.43 9.88
N LEU A 391 12.33 -3.65 10.58
CA LEU A 391 13.51 -2.99 10.02
C LEU A 391 14.75 -3.90 9.92
N ASN A 392 14.85 -4.92 10.76
CA ASN A 392 16.04 -5.75 10.83
C ASN A 392 15.83 -7.12 10.16
N ASP A 393 14.62 -7.66 10.21
CA ASP A 393 14.36 -9.03 9.80
C ASP A 393 13.61 -9.10 8.46
N THR A 394 12.58 -8.25 8.26
CA THR A 394 11.76 -8.33 7.04
C THR A 394 12.33 -7.55 5.85
N ILE A 395 13.37 -6.76 6.04
CA ILE A 395 13.98 -5.95 4.99
C ILE A 395 15.51 -5.98 5.06
N ALA A 396 16.15 -6.04 3.91
CA ALA A 396 17.63 -6.10 3.82
C ALA A 396 18.37 -4.84 4.31
N GLU A 397 17.69 -3.70 4.37
CA GLU A 397 18.20 -2.43 4.92
C GLU A 397 17.05 -1.74 5.67
N PRO A 398 17.31 -1.09 6.81
CA PRO A 398 16.27 -0.40 7.59
C PRO A 398 15.88 0.92 6.90
N VAL A 399 15.03 0.84 5.88
CA VAL A 399 14.67 1.93 4.97
C VAL A 399 13.18 2.21 4.90
N LEU A 400 12.44 1.91 5.97
CA LEU A 400 11.02 2.25 6.10
C LEU A 400 10.89 3.45 7.05
N GLU A 401 10.60 4.64 6.51
CA GLU A 401 10.58 5.89 7.26
C GLU A 401 9.54 5.89 8.37
N GLU A 402 8.35 5.33 8.14
CA GLU A 402 7.31 5.25 9.17
C GLU A 402 7.73 4.33 10.32
N SER A 403 8.34 3.20 10.01
CA SER A 403 8.85 2.29 11.06
C SER A 403 9.95 2.94 11.89
N LEU A 404 10.87 3.66 11.25
CA LEU A 404 11.89 4.46 11.93
C LEU A 404 11.25 5.57 12.77
N TYR A 405 10.29 6.29 12.22
CA TYR A 405 9.59 7.37 12.91
C TYR A 405 8.86 6.89 14.17
N TRP A 406 8.06 5.83 14.06
CA TRP A 406 7.30 5.33 15.20
C TRP A 406 8.20 4.74 16.28
N ARG A 407 9.29 4.05 15.91
CA ARG A 407 10.29 3.58 16.86
C ARG A 407 10.98 4.76 17.55
N GLY A 408 11.36 5.79 16.81
CA GLY A 408 11.91 7.03 17.35
C GLY A 408 10.97 7.69 18.36
N ARG A 409 9.67 7.80 18.04
CA ARG A 409 8.66 8.31 18.97
C ARG A 409 8.56 7.47 20.24
N ALA A 410 8.56 6.15 20.11
CA ALA A 410 8.53 5.25 21.26
C ALA A 410 9.80 5.38 22.13
N TYR A 411 10.97 5.61 21.54
CA TYR A 411 12.18 5.92 22.28
C TYR A 411 12.09 7.24 23.04
N VAL A 412 11.50 8.29 22.45
CA VAL A 412 11.25 9.56 23.18
C VAL A 412 10.41 9.29 24.42
N MET A 413 9.29 8.57 24.28
CA MET A 413 8.40 8.25 25.40
C MET A 413 9.05 7.35 26.46
N SER A 414 10.05 6.57 26.05
CA SER A 414 10.84 5.71 26.95
C SER A 414 12.08 6.43 27.54
N GLY A 415 12.28 7.71 27.23
CA GLY A 415 13.41 8.52 27.75
C GLY A 415 14.72 8.35 27.01
N ASP A 416 14.78 7.62 25.89
CA ASP A 416 15.98 7.44 25.09
C ASP A 416 16.02 8.36 23.86
N THR A 417 16.25 9.63 24.14
CA THR A 417 16.32 10.67 23.10
C THR A 417 17.45 10.40 22.09
N ASN A 418 18.55 9.75 22.50
CA ASN A 418 19.67 9.49 21.62
C ASN A 418 19.31 8.48 20.51
N ARG A 419 18.58 7.41 20.84
CA ARG A 419 18.07 6.46 19.84
C ARG A 419 17.00 7.08 18.98
N ALA A 420 16.11 7.87 19.57
CA ALA A 420 15.06 8.59 18.84
C ALA A 420 15.63 9.49 17.73
N VAL A 421 16.62 10.32 18.07
CA VAL A 421 17.27 11.22 17.10
C VAL A 421 17.92 10.44 15.95
N LYS A 422 18.57 9.29 16.25
CA LYS A 422 19.15 8.43 15.21
C LYS A 422 18.08 7.91 14.23
N ASP A 423 16.95 7.50 14.75
CA ASP A 423 15.84 6.99 13.94
C ASP A 423 15.20 8.09 13.07
N PHE A 424 14.93 9.28 13.63
CA PHE A 424 14.40 10.41 12.86
C PHE A 424 15.38 10.86 11.75
N MET A 425 16.68 10.93 12.08
CA MET A 425 17.71 11.22 11.08
C MET A 425 17.84 10.12 10.01
N ALA A 426 17.62 8.85 10.39
CA ALA A 426 17.59 7.75 9.44
C ALA A 426 16.37 7.83 8.51
N ALA A 427 15.19 8.19 9.04
CA ALA A 427 13.99 8.42 8.24
C ALA A 427 14.22 9.53 7.20
N LEU A 428 14.89 10.65 7.58
CA LEU A 428 15.22 11.73 6.64
C LEU A 428 16.28 11.35 5.58
N LYS A 429 17.04 10.29 5.79
CA LYS A 429 17.93 9.74 4.75
C LYS A 429 17.18 8.91 3.72
N VAL A 430 16.06 8.30 4.11
CA VAL A 430 15.15 7.57 3.23
C VAL A 430 14.30 8.58 2.46
N HIS A 431 13.64 9.47 3.20
CA HIS A 431 12.73 10.47 2.66
C HIS A 431 13.14 11.87 3.14
N PRO A 432 14.02 12.58 2.38
CA PRO A 432 14.47 13.93 2.73
C PRO A 432 13.30 14.92 2.86
N LYS A 433 13.30 15.70 3.95
CA LYS A 433 12.25 16.68 4.28
C LYS A 433 10.89 16.08 4.64
N TRP A 434 10.81 14.80 4.92
CA TRP A 434 9.56 14.19 5.38
C TRP A 434 9.09 14.82 6.68
N GLU A 435 7.95 15.51 6.60
CA GLU A 435 7.46 16.41 7.64
C GLU A 435 7.35 15.77 9.03
N PRO A 436 6.86 14.52 9.19
CA PRO A 436 6.78 13.90 10.51
C PRO A 436 8.13 13.79 11.22
N ALA A 437 9.20 13.44 10.52
CA ALA A 437 10.53 13.32 11.10
C ALA A 437 11.19 14.70 11.34
N VAL A 438 10.94 15.67 10.46
CA VAL A 438 11.37 17.07 10.63
C VAL A 438 10.77 17.63 11.90
N GLN A 439 9.45 17.54 12.08
CA GLN A 439 8.75 18.05 13.25
C GLN A 439 9.21 17.35 14.54
N ALA A 440 9.41 16.01 14.50
CA ALA A 440 9.89 15.28 15.67
C ALA A 440 11.28 15.71 16.14
N LEU A 441 12.18 16.08 15.22
CA LEU A 441 13.49 16.65 15.58
C LEU A 441 13.37 18.06 16.15
N GLN A 442 12.52 18.90 15.55
CA GLN A 442 12.25 20.27 16.05
C GLN A 442 11.66 20.24 17.45
N ASP A 443 10.73 19.33 17.75
CA ASP A 443 10.14 19.13 19.08
C ASP A 443 11.22 18.77 20.14
N LEU A 444 12.32 18.17 19.72
CA LEU A 444 13.48 17.89 20.55
C LEU A 444 14.51 19.05 20.58
N GLY A 445 14.19 20.19 19.95
CA GLY A 445 15.07 21.37 19.90
C GLY A 445 16.23 21.22 18.90
N LEU A 446 16.14 20.30 17.95
CA LEU A 446 17.15 20.05 16.93
C LEU A 446 16.71 20.62 15.57
N GLN A 447 17.69 21.01 14.76
CA GLN A 447 17.45 21.33 13.35
C GLN A 447 17.79 20.10 12.50
N PRO A 448 16.86 19.63 11.64
CA PRO A 448 17.07 18.48 10.75
C PRO A 448 18.04 18.78 9.61
#